data_d98f06e76366705b1dfd3b5e380915f9
#
_entry.id   d98f06e76366705b1dfd3b5e380915f9
#
_cell.length_a   1.000
_cell.length_b   1.000
_cell.length_c   1.000
_cell.angle_alpha   90.00
_cell.angle_beta   90.00
_cell.angle_gamma   90.00
#
_symmetry.space_group_name_H-M   'P 1'
#
loop_
_entity.id
_entity.type
_entity.pdbx_description
1 polymer ?
#
loop_
_entity_poly.entity_id
_entity_poly.type
_entity_poly.pdbx_seq_one_letter_code
_entity_poly.pdbx_strand_id
1 'polypeptide(L)'
;MFRAVLDGNVYVSAIIQPDGLPGKVVSRFLRDSAFEAILSPAIFEEIVRALAYPKVRKHISGGRDPIPWFEDLALLTDMVAGDFGLTGVYSDPDDDKYLAAALEGRAGFVVTGDRRFLALKEHEGIRIVAPRTFLDMLDT
;
A
#
# COMPACT_ATOMS: atom_id res chain seq x y z
N MET A 1 -3.70 -0.98 17.71
CA MET A 1 -3.63 -1.63 16.39
C MET A 1 -2.80 -0.76 15.45
N PHE A 2 -1.92 -1.35 14.68
CA PHE A 2 -1.13 -0.62 13.71
C PHE A 2 -2.03 -0.03 12.62
N ARG A 3 -1.67 1.16 12.17
CA ARG A 3 -2.27 1.82 11.01
C ARG A 3 -1.17 2.00 9.97
N ALA A 4 -1.41 1.59 8.74
CA ALA A 4 -0.37 1.57 7.71
C ALA A 4 -0.92 1.98 6.34
N VAL A 5 -0.07 2.64 5.56
CA VAL A 5 -0.31 2.87 4.14
C VAL A 5 0.53 1.84 3.39
N LEU A 6 -0.10 1.10 2.49
CA LEU A 6 0.60 0.16 1.62
C LEU A 6 0.86 0.83 0.26
N ASP A 7 2.11 0.79 -0.19
CA ASP A 7 2.47 1.23 -1.53
C ASP A 7 1.66 0.44 -2.57
N GLY A 8 1.27 1.09 -3.65
CA GLY A 8 0.51 0.44 -4.72
C GLY A 8 1.14 -0.84 -5.22
N ASN A 9 2.47 -0.91 -5.26
CA ASN A 9 3.18 -2.12 -5.67
C ASN A 9 2.92 -3.30 -4.73
N VAL A 10 2.62 -3.06 -3.45
CA VAL A 10 2.28 -4.13 -2.52
C VAL A 10 0.95 -4.79 -2.93
N TYR A 11 -0.05 -3.97 -3.28
CA TYR A 11 -1.34 -4.50 -3.74
C TYR A 11 -1.20 -5.25 -5.07
N VAL A 12 -0.49 -4.67 -6.03
CA VAL A 12 -0.29 -5.30 -7.35
C VAL A 12 0.44 -6.63 -7.19
N SER A 13 1.51 -6.66 -6.41
CA SER A 13 2.28 -7.89 -6.16
C SER A 13 1.45 -8.94 -5.43
N ALA A 14 0.56 -8.52 -4.53
CA ALA A 14 -0.32 -9.44 -3.82
C ALA A 14 -1.26 -10.19 -4.78
N ILE A 15 -1.72 -9.52 -5.81
CA ILE A 15 -2.59 -10.14 -6.81
C ILE A 15 -1.82 -11.10 -7.69
N ILE A 16 -0.61 -10.71 -8.11
CA ILE A 16 0.22 -11.51 -9.01
C ILE A 16 0.78 -12.73 -8.28
N GLN A 17 1.24 -12.55 -7.04
CA GLN A 17 1.85 -13.61 -6.23
C GLN A 17 1.25 -13.60 -4.82
N PRO A 18 0.06 -14.17 -4.63
CA PRO A 18 -0.60 -14.16 -3.32
C PRO A 18 0.24 -14.79 -2.20
N ASP A 19 1.11 -15.73 -2.54
CA ASP A 19 1.95 -16.42 -1.55
C ASP A 19 3.26 -15.69 -1.24
N GLY A 20 3.55 -14.61 -1.96
CA GLY A 20 4.72 -13.77 -1.68
C GLY A 20 4.54 -12.89 -0.47
N LEU A 21 5.59 -12.19 -0.06
CA LEU A 21 5.54 -11.32 1.12
C LEU A 21 4.47 -10.22 1.01
N PRO A 22 4.36 -9.49 -0.11
CA PRO A 22 3.28 -8.52 -0.23
C PRO A 22 1.89 -9.16 -0.13
N GLY A 23 1.71 -10.36 -0.73
CA GLY A 23 0.45 -11.08 -0.62
C GLY A 23 0.11 -11.45 0.81
N LYS A 24 1.12 -11.82 1.61
CA LYS A 24 0.93 -12.13 3.03
C LYS A 24 0.52 -10.89 3.82
N VAL A 25 1.07 -9.73 3.51
CA VAL A 25 0.65 -8.47 4.15
C VAL A 25 -0.82 -8.20 3.88
N VAL A 26 -1.25 -8.28 2.62
CA VAL A 26 -2.64 -8.04 2.25
C VAL A 26 -3.57 -9.09 2.87
N SER A 27 -3.13 -10.34 2.93
CA SER A 27 -3.90 -11.42 3.57
C SER A 27 -4.10 -11.17 5.06
N ARG A 28 -3.08 -10.67 5.77
CA ARG A 28 -3.21 -10.32 7.19
C ARG A 28 -4.23 -9.21 7.40
N PHE A 29 -4.32 -8.29 6.46
CA PHE A 29 -5.36 -7.26 6.49
C PHE A 29 -6.74 -7.85 6.24
N LEU A 30 -6.90 -8.60 5.16
CA LEU A 30 -8.22 -9.09 4.73
C LEU A 30 -8.78 -10.20 5.62
N ARG A 31 -7.94 -11.14 6.04
CA ARG A 31 -8.39 -12.32 6.80
C ARG A 31 -8.37 -12.11 8.29
N ASP A 32 -7.33 -11.44 8.79
CA ASP A 32 -7.06 -11.39 10.22
C ASP A 32 -7.40 -10.02 10.83
N SER A 33 -7.69 -9.03 10.01
CA SER A 33 -7.85 -7.64 10.47
C SER A 33 -6.68 -7.21 11.37
N ALA A 34 -5.46 -7.62 10.99
CA ALA A 34 -4.28 -7.46 11.83
C ALA A 34 -3.81 -6.00 11.95
N PHE A 35 -4.22 -5.16 11.03
CA PHE A 35 -3.91 -3.73 11.03
C PHE A 35 -4.98 -2.97 10.26
N GLU A 36 -4.99 -1.65 10.39
CA GLU A 36 -5.85 -0.79 9.60
C GLU A 36 -5.07 -0.26 8.41
N ALA A 37 -5.60 -0.45 7.20
CA ALA A 37 -5.01 0.06 5.97
C ALA A 37 -5.66 1.40 5.61
N ILE A 38 -4.83 2.34 5.19
CA ILE A 38 -5.27 3.68 4.83
C ILE A 38 -5.07 3.89 3.34
N LEU A 39 -6.07 4.44 2.68
CA LEU A 39 -6.02 4.84 1.28
C LEU A 39 -6.40 6.31 1.14
N SER A 40 -6.05 6.87 -0.01
CA SER A 40 -6.57 8.14 -0.48
C SER A 40 -7.05 7.98 -1.92
N PRO A 41 -7.86 8.92 -2.45
CA PRO A 41 -8.28 8.84 -3.84
C PRO A 41 -7.12 8.77 -4.82
N ALA A 42 -6.04 9.50 -4.58
CA ALA A 42 -4.87 9.49 -5.45
C ALA A 42 -4.20 8.11 -5.48
N ILE A 43 -4.06 7.45 -4.31
CA ILE A 43 -3.50 6.11 -4.23
C ILE A 43 -4.44 5.10 -4.91
N PHE A 44 -5.73 5.20 -4.63
CA PHE A 44 -6.74 4.31 -5.23
C PHE A 44 -6.68 4.38 -6.76
N GLU A 45 -6.66 5.58 -7.33
CA GLU A 45 -6.60 5.77 -8.78
C GLU A 45 -5.33 5.20 -9.39
N GLU A 46 -4.19 5.36 -8.72
CA GLU A 46 -2.93 4.79 -9.19
C GLU A 46 -3.00 3.27 -9.26
N ILE A 47 -3.56 2.64 -8.23
CA ILE A 47 -3.65 1.18 -8.18
C ILE A 47 -4.60 0.65 -9.26
N VAL A 48 -5.77 1.28 -9.43
CA VAL A 48 -6.72 0.89 -10.47
C VAL A 48 -6.06 1.00 -11.84
N ARG A 49 -5.33 2.09 -12.07
CA ARG A 49 -4.61 2.30 -13.33
C ARG A 49 -3.56 1.23 -13.56
N ALA A 50 -2.79 0.89 -12.53
CA ALA A 50 -1.78 -0.17 -12.62
C ALA A 50 -2.41 -1.53 -12.92
N LEU A 51 -3.54 -1.84 -12.29
CA LEU A 51 -4.25 -3.11 -12.50
C LEU A 51 -4.87 -3.23 -13.89
N ALA A 52 -5.04 -2.12 -14.60
CA ALA A 52 -5.56 -2.12 -15.96
C ALA A 52 -4.47 -2.38 -17.01
N TYR A 53 -3.19 -2.27 -16.65
CA TYR A 53 -2.12 -2.48 -17.62
C TYR A 53 -2.07 -3.92 -18.10
N PRO A 54 -1.99 -4.16 -19.43
CA PRO A 54 -1.87 -5.51 -19.98
C PRO A 54 -0.68 -6.27 -19.40
N LYS A 55 0.42 -5.57 -19.14
CA LYS A 55 1.65 -6.14 -18.58
C LYS A 55 1.41 -6.73 -17.18
N VAL A 56 0.52 -6.14 -16.40
CA VAL A 56 0.14 -6.66 -15.10
C VAL A 56 -0.88 -7.79 -15.28
N ARG A 57 -1.88 -7.59 -16.11
CA ARG A 57 -2.97 -8.55 -16.29
C ARG A 57 -2.50 -9.91 -16.79
N LYS A 58 -1.47 -9.95 -17.63
CA LYS A 58 -0.96 -11.23 -18.15
C LYS A 58 -0.38 -12.13 -17.07
N HIS A 59 -0.02 -11.57 -15.91
CA HIS A 59 0.51 -12.33 -14.79
C HIS A 59 -0.56 -12.76 -13.78
N ILE A 60 -1.82 -12.40 -14.02
CA ILE A 60 -2.91 -12.76 -13.11
C ILE A 60 -3.51 -14.07 -13.55
N SER A 61 -3.52 -15.05 -12.63
CA SER A 61 -4.05 -16.38 -12.91
C SER A 61 -5.55 -16.35 -13.22
N GLY A 62 -5.94 -17.12 -14.25
CA GLY A 62 -7.35 -17.32 -14.59
C GLY A 62 -7.99 -16.17 -15.35
N GLY A 63 -7.22 -15.18 -15.77
CA GLY A 63 -7.73 -14.07 -16.57
C GLY A 63 -8.78 -13.20 -15.88
N ARG A 64 -8.86 -13.26 -14.56
CA ARG A 64 -9.83 -12.46 -13.80
C ARG A 64 -9.45 -11.00 -13.84
N ASP A 65 -10.47 -10.14 -13.89
CA ASP A 65 -10.27 -8.70 -13.71
C ASP A 65 -10.01 -8.41 -12.24
N PRO A 66 -8.83 -7.87 -11.87
CA PRO A 66 -8.51 -7.61 -10.48
C PRO A 66 -9.15 -6.36 -9.91
N ILE A 67 -9.70 -5.49 -10.76
CA ILE A 67 -10.24 -4.20 -10.31
C ILE A 67 -11.41 -4.36 -9.34
N PRO A 68 -12.43 -5.18 -9.61
CA PRO A 68 -13.51 -5.38 -8.64
C PRO A 68 -13.02 -5.90 -7.29
N TRP A 69 -12.03 -6.79 -7.30
CA TRP A 69 -11.43 -7.28 -6.06
C TRP A 69 -10.80 -6.13 -5.25
N PHE A 70 -10.07 -5.26 -5.92
CA PHE A 70 -9.44 -4.13 -5.25
C PHE A 70 -10.47 -3.11 -4.77
N GLU A 71 -11.52 -2.87 -5.55
CA GLU A 71 -12.60 -1.98 -5.13
C GLU A 71 -13.28 -2.49 -3.86
N ASP A 72 -13.52 -3.79 -3.77
CA ASP A 72 -14.09 -4.40 -2.56
C ASP A 72 -13.15 -4.27 -1.36
N LEU A 73 -11.85 -4.48 -1.58
CA LEU A 73 -10.85 -4.30 -0.52
C LEU A 73 -10.87 -2.85 -0.02
N ALA A 74 -10.96 -1.89 -0.93
CA ALA A 74 -10.94 -0.47 -0.60
C ALA A 74 -12.08 -0.09 0.35
N LEU A 75 -13.21 -0.78 0.28
CA LEU A 75 -14.34 -0.53 1.20
C LEU A 75 -13.98 -0.86 2.66
N LEU A 76 -12.97 -1.69 2.88
CA LEU A 76 -12.52 -2.06 4.23
C LEU A 76 -11.44 -1.12 4.77
N THR A 77 -10.93 -0.23 3.94
CA THR A 77 -9.86 0.69 4.33
C THR A 77 -10.42 1.97 4.94
N ASP A 78 -9.54 2.70 5.62
CA ASP A 78 -9.84 4.06 6.07
C ASP A 78 -9.43 5.02 4.95
N MET A 79 -10.42 5.60 4.28
CA MET A 79 -10.19 6.50 3.15
C MET A 79 -10.03 7.92 3.66
N VAL A 80 -8.84 8.49 3.45
CA VAL A 80 -8.54 9.89 3.79
C VAL A 80 -8.51 10.72 2.51
N ALA A 81 -8.67 12.04 2.64
CA ALA A 81 -8.72 12.92 1.46
C ALA A 81 -7.38 13.01 0.73
N GLY A 82 -6.28 12.92 1.47
CA GLY A 82 -4.94 13.03 0.88
C GLY A 82 -4.53 14.46 0.56
N ASP A 83 -5.06 15.42 1.30
CA ASP A 83 -4.88 16.85 1.02
C ASP A 83 -3.63 17.46 1.64
N PHE A 84 -2.87 16.70 2.44
CA PHE A 84 -1.62 17.21 3.00
C PHE A 84 -0.61 17.43 1.89
N GLY A 85 -0.35 18.71 1.57
CA GLY A 85 0.60 19.05 0.53
C GLY A 85 2.04 18.83 0.99
N LEU A 86 2.66 17.76 0.52
CA LEU A 86 4.05 17.42 0.81
C LEU A 86 4.88 17.54 -0.46
N THR A 87 5.02 18.77 -0.96
CA THR A 87 5.84 19.00 -2.15
C THR A 87 7.31 19.10 -1.75
N GLY A 88 8.15 18.37 -2.46
CA GLY A 88 9.60 18.43 -2.27
C GLY A 88 10.13 17.66 -1.06
N VAL A 89 9.29 16.88 -0.39
CA VAL A 89 9.70 16.05 0.74
C VAL A 89 10.53 14.86 0.28
N TYR A 90 10.26 14.36 -0.91
CA TYR A 90 10.92 13.21 -1.47
C TYR A 90 11.33 13.49 -2.90
N SER A 91 12.40 12.83 -3.37
CA SER A 91 12.90 13.05 -4.73
C SER A 91 11.94 12.55 -5.80
N ASP A 92 11.06 11.62 -5.47
CA ASP A 92 10.03 11.12 -6.35
C ASP A 92 8.67 11.66 -5.92
N PRO A 93 8.08 12.60 -6.69
CA PRO A 93 6.77 13.17 -6.34
C PRO A 93 5.66 12.14 -6.21
N ASP A 94 5.79 10.99 -6.89
CA ASP A 94 4.78 9.92 -6.81
C ASP A 94 4.68 9.32 -5.42
N ASP A 95 5.76 9.39 -4.62
CA ASP A 95 5.76 8.84 -3.27
C ASP A 95 5.18 9.80 -2.23
N ASP A 96 5.09 11.09 -2.54
CA ASP A 96 4.56 12.09 -1.62
C ASP A 96 3.11 11.79 -1.23
N LYS A 97 2.31 11.22 -2.14
CA LYS A 97 0.92 10.87 -1.83
C LYS A 97 0.80 9.83 -0.73
N TYR A 98 1.76 8.91 -0.64
CA TYR A 98 1.77 7.90 0.43
C TYR A 98 2.07 8.53 1.78
N LEU A 99 3.04 9.44 1.83
CA LEU A 99 3.35 10.17 3.04
C LEU A 99 2.21 11.09 3.47
N ALA A 100 1.57 11.76 2.51
CA ALA A 100 0.41 12.62 2.79
C ALA A 100 -0.73 11.81 3.40
N ALA A 101 -1.04 10.64 2.83
CA ALA A 101 -2.08 9.77 3.36
C ALA A 101 -1.72 9.26 4.75
N ALA A 102 -0.44 8.93 4.98
CA ALA A 102 0.01 8.45 6.28
C ALA A 102 -0.11 9.52 7.35
N LEU A 103 0.27 10.75 7.06
CA LEU A 103 0.14 11.86 8.00
C LEU A 103 -1.32 12.14 8.31
N GLU A 104 -2.16 12.23 7.29
CA GLU A 104 -3.57 12.54 7.46
C GLU A 104 -4.31 11.41 8.20
N GLY A 105 -4.00 10.17 7.86
CA GLY A 105 -4.61 9.00 8.47
C GLY A 105 -3.96 8.57 9.78
N ARG A 106 -2.97 9.30 10.25
CA ARG A 106 -2.23 8.97 11.48
C ARG A 106 -1.65 7.56 11.44
N ALA A 107 -1.11 7.19 10.30
CA ALA A 107 -0.44 5.91 10.15
C ALA A 107 0.97 6.00 10.70
N GLY A 108 1.41 4.96 11.36
CA GLY A 108 2.79 4.86 11.83
C GLY A 108 3.75 4.30 10.80
N PHE A 109 3.20 3.75 9.70
CA PHE A 109 4.02 3.00 8.75
C PHE A 109 3.57 3.23 7.32
N VAL A 110 4.56 3.24 6.40
CA VAL A 110 4.35 3.02 4.97
C VAL A 110 5.08 1.72 4.62
N VAL A 111 4.39 0.78 4.02
CA VAL A 111 4.97 -0.52 3.62
C VAL A 111 5.25 -0.48 2.13
N THR A 112 6.49 -0.69 1.75
CA THR A 112 6.93 -0.62 0.35
C THR A 112 8.06 -1.59 0.07
N GLY A 113 8.16 -2.02 -1.19
CA GLY A 113 9.32 -2.77 -1.69
C GLY A 113 10.30 -1.90 -2.46
N ASP A 114 10.01 -0.61 -2.64
CA ASP A 114 10.86 0.30 -3.40
C ASP A 114 12.07 0.71 -2.57
N ARG A 115 13.27 0.38 -3.07
CA ARG A 115 14.53 0.69 -2.37
C ARG A 115 14.74 2.17 -2.12
N ARG A 116 14.34 3.02 -3.07
CA ARG A 116 14.49 4.47 -2.90
C ARG A 116 13.62 4.98 -1.77
N PHE A 117 12.38 4.50 -1.71
CA PHE A 117 11.45 4.88 -0.64
C PHE A 117 11.97 4.36 0.71
N LEU A 118 12.42 3.12 0.76
CA LEU A 118 12.99 2.52 1.97
C LEU A 118 14.21 3.30 2.48
N ALA A 119 14.98 3.92 1.58
CA ALA A 119 16.15 4.71 1.95
C ALA A 119 15.80 5.94 2.79
N LEU A 120 14.57 6.43 2.71
CA LEU A 120 14.10 7.53 3.55
C LEU A 120 14.02 7.13 5.03
N LYS A 121 13.77 5.88 5.33
CA LYS A 121 13.66 5.25 6.65
C LYS A 121 12.54 5.80 7.52
N GLU A 122 12.41 7.09 7.68
CA GLU A 122 11.43 7.72 8.54
C GLU A 122 11.13 9.14 8.08
N HIS A 123 9.89 9.57 8.25
CA HIS A 123 9.47 10.93 7.98
C HIS A 123 8.38 11.31 8.99
N GLU A 124 8.68 12.30 9.83
CA GLU A 124 7.74 12.83 10.84
C GLU A 124 7.09 11.72 11.68
N GLY A 125 7.88 10.76 12.11
CA GLY A 125 7.40 9.65 12.93
C GLY A 125 6.84 8.48 12.14
N ILE A 126 6.67 8.62 10.83
CA ILE A 126 6.19 7.54 9.96
C ILE A 126 7.40 6.70 9.54
N ARG A 127 7.38 5.42 9.84
CA ARG A 127 8.46 4.51 9.46
C ARG A 127 8.17 3.88 8.10
N ILE A 128 9.18 3.89 7.24
CA ILE A 128 9.10 3.27 5.91
C ILE A 128 9.72 1.89 6.03
N VAL A 129 8.93 0.84 5.84
CA VAL A 129 9.37 -0.53 6.10
C VAL A 129 9.04 -1.46 4.93
N ALA A 130 9.84 -2.51 4.79
CA ALA A 130 9.60 -3.55 3.80
C ALA A 130 8.49 -4.50 4.28
N PRO A 131 7.84 -5.23 3.35
CA PRO A 131 6.79 -6.18 3.74
C PRO A 131 7.24 -7.20 4.79
N ARG A 132 8.45 -7.74 4.68
CA ARG A 132 8.95 -8.70 5.68
C ARG A 132 9.01 -8.08 7.08
N THR A 133 9.57 -6.87 7.16
CA THR A 133 9.69 -6.17 8.44
C THR A 133 8.31 -5.93 9.05
N PHE A 134 7.37 -5.50 8.23
CA PHE A 134 6.00 -5.24 8.71
C PHE A 134 5.32 -6.52 9.20
N LEU A 135 5.47 -7.62 8.47
CA LEU A 135 4.93 -8.91 8.89
C LEU A 135 5.51 -9.36 10.24
N ASP A 136 6.82 -9.21 10.41
CA ASP A 136 7.47 -9.55 11.67
C ASP A 136 6.92 -8.71 12.82
N MET A 137 6.62 -7.44 12.56
CA MET A 137 6.04 -6.55 13.58
C MET A 137 4.62 -6.96 13.95
N LEU A 138 3.84 -7.45 12.99
CA LEU A 138 2.48 -7.92 13.29
C LEU A 138 2.47 -9.16 14.16
N ASP A 139 3.53 -9.95 14.14
CA ASP A 139 3.63 -11.22 14.85
C ASP A 139 4.30 -11.10 16.24
N THR A 140 4.68 -9.91 16.65
CA THR A 140 5.29 -9.71 17.98
C THR A 140 4.28 -9.34 19.07
#